data_f0d0055f0a3bcfce6e859fe61c8daf52
#
_entry.id   f0d0055f0a3bcfce6e859fe61c8daf52
#
_cell.length_a   1.000
_cell.length_b   1.000
_cell.length_c   1.000
_cell.angle_alpha   90.00
_cell.angle_beta   90.00
_cell.angle_gamma   90.00
#
_symmetry.space_group_name_H-M   'P 1'
#
loop_
_entity.id
_entity.type
_entity.pdbx_description
1 polymer ?
#
loop_
_entity_poly.entity_id
_entity_poly.type
_entity_poly.pdbx_seq_one_letter_code
_entity_poly.pdbx_strand_id
1 'polypeptide(L)'
;MNRIVGLETEYGCLTNDFPGTPSAITRVRDWIFRDQRYGLIDVHQRDWDEPAGNGGFLFNGGRAYIDMGHLEYCTPECLSLIDILRYDSAGDTILMNALKSMRLEREINFIRNNIDHY
;
A
#
# COMPACT_ATOMS: atom_id res chain seq x y z
N MET A 1 -10.15 -24.84 2.73
CA MET A 1 -8.67 -24.97 2.66
C MET A 1 -8.13 -25.22 4.06
N ASN A 2 -7.21 -26.17 4.23
CA ASN A 2 -6.58 -26.40 5.55
C ASN A 2 -5.23 -25.68 5.70
N ARG A 3 -5.08 -24.56 5.03
CA ARG A 3 -3.89 -23.71 5.07
C ARG A 3 -4.29 -22.27 5.20
N ILE A 4 -3.49 -21.52 5.94
CA ILE A 4 -3.57 -20.07 6.01
C ILE A 4 -2.77 -19.51 4.83
N VAL A 5 -3.35 -18.57 4.11
CA VAL A 5 -2.74 -17.92 2.94
C VAL A 5 -2.94 -16.41 3.03
N GLY A 6 -1.92 -15.65 2.68
CA GLY A 6 -1.98 -14.23 2.43
C GLY A 6 -1.45 -13.91 1.04
N LEU A 7 -1.80 -12.77 0.50
CA LEU A 7 -1.22 -12.19 -0.70
C LEU A 7 -0.53 -10.89 -0.36
N GLU A 8 0.55 -10.68 -1.05
CA GLU A 8 1.29 -9.43 -1.08
C GLU A 8 1.22 -8.88 -2.49
N THR A 9 0.77 -7.65 -2.62
CA THR A 9 0.63 -6.97 -3.91
C THR A 9 1.52 -5.75 -3.91
N GLU A 10 2.48 -5.77 -4.80
CA GLU A 10 3.39 -4.66 -5.07
C GLU A 10 2.82 -3.77 -6.16
N TYR A 11 2.88 -2.45 -5.95
CA TYR A 11 2.38 -1.47 -6.89
C TYR A 11 3.51 -0.62 -7.44
N GLY A 12 3.82 -0.80 -8.71
CA GLY A 12 4.61 0.17 -9.47
C GLY A 12 3.85 1.49 -9.58
N CYS A 13 4.54 2.62 -9.50
CA CYS A 13 3.94 3.95 -9.52
C CYS A 13 4.50 4.77 -10.69
N LEU A 14 3.63 5.07 -11.65
CA LEU A 14 3.95 6.03 -12.72
C LEU A 14 3.43 7.40 -12.30
N THR A 15 4.32 8.36 -12.20
CA THR A 15 4.02 9.70 -11.76
C THR A 15 4.94 10.73 -12.41
N ASN A 16 4.45 11.97 -12.50
CA ASN A 16 5.24 13.14 -12.88
C ASN A 16 5.60 13.94 -11.63
N ASP A 17 6.23 13.31 -10.65
CA ASP A 17 6.63 13.98 -9.41
C ASP A 17 7.58 15.14 -9.70
N PHE A 18 7.33 16.27 -9.06
CA PHE A 18 8.19 17.44 -9.16
C PHE A 18 9.31 17.38 -8.10
N PRO A 19 10.54 17.81 -8.45
CA PRO A 19 11.61 17.89 -7.47
C PRO A 19 11.20 18.69 -6.23
N GLY A 20 11.48 18.14 -5.05
CA GLY A 20 11.19 18.79 -3.76
C GLY A 20 9.80 18.52 -3.17
N THR A 21 8.93 17.78 -3.87
CA THR A 21 7.69 17.30 -3.28
C THR A 21 7.87 15.89 -2.72
N PRO A 22 7.12 15.51 -1.67
CA PRO A 22 7.08 14.11 -1.24
C PRO A 22 6.62 13.22 -2.41
N SER A 23 7.22 12.04 -2.56
CA SER A 23 6.85 11.11 -3.62
C SER A 23 5.35 10.76 -3.54
N ALA A 24 4.77 10.40 -4.67
CA ALA A 24 3.37 9.96 -4.76
C ALA A 24 3.07 8.84 -3.75
N ILE A 25 3.98 7.89 -3.62
CA ILE A 25 3.90 6.75 -2.71
C ILE A 25 3.85 7.21 -1.25
N THR A 26 4.73 8.14 -0.86
CA THR A 26 4.74 8.73 0.48
C THR A 26 3.43 9.46 0.78
N ARG A 27 2.90 10.20 -0.18
CA ARG A 27 1.63 10.93 -0.03
C ARG A 27 0.45 9.97 0.16
N VAL A 28 0.41 8.86 -0.58
CA VAL A 28 -0.62 7.83 -0.41
C VAL A 28 -0.51 7.15 0.96
N ARG A 29 0.70 6.78 1.39
CA ARG A 29 0.91 6.23 2.73
C ARG A 29 0.40 7.19 3.81
N ASP A 30 0.75 8.46 3.74
CA ASP A 30 0.34 9.45 4.71
C ASP A 30 -1.17 9.67 4.69
N TRP A 31 -1.81 9.65 3.53
CA TRP A 31 -3.25 9.68 3.42
C TRP A 31 -3.92 8.49 4.13
N ILE A 32 -3.40 7.27 3.95
CA ILE A 32 -3.93 6.06 4.57
C ILE A 32 -3.88 6.16 6.10
N PHE A 33 -2.74 6.52 6.66
CA PHE A 33 -2.50 6.39 8.10
C PHE A 33 -2.70 7.68 8.89
N ARG A 34 -2.45 8.84 8.31
CA ARG A 34 -2.52 10.13 9.00
C ARG A 34 -3.83 10.87 8.74
N ASP A 35 -4.26 10.94 7.48
CA ASP A 35 -5.45 11.70 7.12
C ASP A 35 -6.73 10.90 7.36
N GLN A 36 -6.80 9.67 6.87
CA GLN A 36 -7.99 8.82 6.98
C GLN A 36 -7.99 7.90 8.19
N ARG A 37 -6.81 7.60 8.72
CA ARG A 37 -6.63 6.70 9.86
C ARG A 37 -7.26 5.33 9.62
N TYR A 38 -7.01 4.75 8.45
CA TYR A 38 -7.44 3.39 8.12
C TYR A 38 -6.65 2.30 8.85
N GLY A 39 -5.65 2.71 9.62
CA GLY A 39 -4.80 1.83 10.40
C GLY A 39 -3.88 2.60 11.34
N LEU A 40 -2.92 1.89 11.90
CA LEU A 40 -1.92 2.41 12.81
C LEU A 40 -0.54 2.35 12.14
N ILE A 41 0.15 3.49 12.12
CA ILE A 41 1.55 3.54 11.68
C ILE A 41 2.41 2.65 12.57
N ASP A 42 3.26 1.84 11.94
CA ASP A 42 4.28 1.07 12.63
C ASP A 42 5.50 1.97 12.91
N VAL A 43 5.74 2.23 14.18
CA VAL A 43 6.86 3.06 14.63
C VAL A 43 8.12 2.24 14.95
N HIS A 44 8.07 0.93 14.75
CA HIS A 44 9.22 0.06 14.93
C HIS A 44 10.03 -0.02 13.64
N GLN A 45 11.33 0.03 13.77
CA GLN A 45 12.21 -0.34 12.67
C GLN A 45 12.19 -1.86 12.54
N ARG A 46 11.79 -2.35 11.37
CA ARG A 46 11.69 -3.78 11.07
C ARG A 46 13.01 -4.32 10.55
N ASP A 47 13.51 -3.69 9.49
CA ASP A 47 14.78 -4.04 8.87
C ASP A 47 15.49 -2.75 8.43
N TRP A 48 16.64 -2.87 7.80
CA TRP A 48 17.42 -1.74 7.32
C TRP A 48 16.70 -0.94 6.22
N ASP A 49 15.86 -1.59 5.43
CA ASP A 49 15.05 -1.03 4.35
C ASP A 49 13.60 -0.72 4.77
N GLU A 50 13.20 -1.10 5.98
CA GLU A 50 11.91 -0.76 6.58
C GLU A 50 12.08 0.15 7.82
N PRO A 51 12.33 1.44 7.61
CA PRO A 51 12.47 2.38 8.73
C PRO A 51 11.13 2.59 9.47
N ALA A 52 11.21 3.01 10.71
CA ALA A 52 10.06 3.39 11.50
C ALA A 52 9.17 4.41 10.75
N GLY A 53 7.87 4.18 10.73
CA GLY A 53 6.91 5.04 10.04
C GLY A 53 6.80 4.79 8.53
N ASN A 54 7.45 3.76 8.01
CA ASN A 54 7.42 3.41 6.59
C ASN A 54 6.05 2.92 6.10
N GLY A 55 5.23 2.40 7.00
CA GLY A 55 3.89 1.91 6.77
C GLY A 55 3.20 1.54 8.06
N GLY A 56 2.23 0.66 8.01
CA GLY A 56 1.51 0.25 9.20
C GLY A 56 0.49 -0.85 8.97
N PHE A 57 -0.25 -1.16 10.02
CA PHE A 57 -1.27 -2.18 10.04
C PHE A 57 -2.65 -1.55 9.88
N LEU A 58 -3.41 -2.07 8.93
CA LEU A 58 -4.76 -1.60 8.62
C LEU A 58 -5.79 -2.25 9.55
N PHE A 59 -6.88 -1.57 9.80
CA PHE A 59 -7.96 -2.10 10.66
C PHE A 59 -8.71 -3.28 10.04
N ASN A 60 -8.53 -3.53 8.74
CA ASN A 60 -9.03 -4.77 8.12
C ASN A 60 -8.11 -5.99 8.36
N GLY A 61 -7.01 -5.82 9.10
CA GLY A 61 -6.03 -6.86 9.37
C GLY A 61 -4.90 -6.96 8.33
N GLY A 62 -4.97 -6.20 7.25
CA GLY A 62 -3.91 -6.11 6.26
C GLY A 62 -2.77 -5.18 6.68
N ARG A 63 -1.79 -5.05 5.82
CA ARG A 63 -0.66 -4.14 5.99
C ARG A 63 -0.44 -3.33 4.73
N ALA A 64 -0.07 -2.06 4.87
CA ALA A 64 0.41 -1.24 3.75
C ALA A 64 1.71 -0.57 4.16
N TYR A 65 2.72 -0.62 3.31
CA TYR A 65 4.06 -0.10 3.60
C TYR A 65 4.82 0.19 2.31
N ILE A 66 5.93 0.89 2.44
CA ILE A 66 6.83 1.15 1.32
C ILE A 66 7.99 0.18 1.43
N ASP A 67 8.19 -0.65 0.40
CA ASP A 67 9.33 -1.54 0.27
C ASP A 67 10.10 -1.22 -1.01
N MET A 68 11.40 -1.04 -0.88
CA MET A 68 12.33 -0.74 -1.99
C MET A 68 11.82 0.34 -2.97
N GLY A 69 11.03 1.30 -2.45
CA GLY A 69 10.46 2.38 -3.26
C GLY A 69 9.08 2.09 -3.86
N HIS A 70 8.50 0.92 -3.62
CA HIS A 70 7.15 0.57 -4.05
C HIS A 70 6.18 0.59 -2.88
N LEU A 71 4.92 0.88 -3.16
CA LEU A 71 3.86 0.68 -2.18
C LEU A 71 3.41 -0.78 -2.25
N GLU A 72 3.45 -1.45 -1.12
CA GLU A 72 2.96 -2.81 -0.98
C GLU A 72 1.72 -2.88 -0.10
N TYR A 73 0.82 -3.77 -0.47
CA TYR A 73 -0.34 -4.12 0.33
C TYR A 73 -0.38 -5.63 0.55
N CYS A 74 -0.36 -6.02 1.83
CA CYS A 74 -0.54 -7.41 2.23
C CYS A 74 -1.96 -7.61 2.75
N THR A 75 -2.61 -8.68 2.30
CA THR A 75 -3.87 -9.11 2.90
C THR A 75 -3.63 -9.65 4.31
N PRO A 76 -4.65 -9.69 5.18
CA PRO A 76 -4.57 -10.55 6.37
C PRO A 76 -4.45 -12.02 5.95
N GLU A 77 -4.07 -12.85 6.91
CA GLU A 77 -4.12 -14.30 6.71
C GLU A 77 -5.56 -14.78 6.55
N CYS A 78 -5.82 -15.48 5.46
CA CYS A 78 -7.14 -15.94 5.06
C CYS A 78 -7.21 -17.46 5.03
N LEU A 79 -8.37 -18.01 5.34
CA LEU A 79 -8.66 -19.45 5.25
C LEU A 79 -9.42 -19.82 3.98
N SER A 80 -9.90 -18.85 3.20
CA SER A 80 -10.63 -19.08 1.97
C SER A 80 -10.13 -18.24 0.80
N LEU A 81 -10.26 -18.74 -0.41
CA LEU A 81 -9.92 -18.00 -1.63
C LEU A 81 -10.81 -16.76 -1.82
N ILE A 82 -12.06 -16.83 -1.40
CA ILE A 82 -12.99 -15.71 -1.51
C ILE A 82 -12.52 -14.56 -0.62
N ASP A 83 -12.05 -14.85 0.59
CA ASP A 83 -11.55 -13.83 1.49
C ASP A 83 -10.26 -13.20 0.97
N ILE A 84 -9.36 -14.01 0.41
CA ILE A 84 -8.14 -13.49 -0.25
C ILE A 84 -8.51 -12.48 -1.33
N LEU A 85 -9.44 -12.82 -2.23
CA LEU A 85 -9.86 -11.93 -3.32
C LEU A 85 -10.51 -10.65 -2.80
N ARG A 86 -11.32 -10.74 -1.74
CA ARG A 86 -11.96 -9.57 -1.12
C ARG A 86 -10.93 -8.63 -0.50
N TYR A 87 -9.99 -9.19 0.25
CA TYR A 87 -8.96 -8.38 0.90
C TYR A 87 -7.96 -7.81 -0.10
N ASP A 88 -7.59 -8.54 -1.13
CA ASP A 88 -6.75 -8.03 -2.21
C ASP A 88 -7.42 -6.86 -2.95
N SER A 89 -8.71 -7.02 -3.30
CA SER A 89 -9.50 -5.93 -3.91
C SER A 89 -9.67 -4.72 -2.98
N ALA A 90 -9.61 -4.91 -1.67
CA ALA A 90 -9.63 -3.80 -0.72
C ALA A 90 -8.38 -2.92 -0.83
N GLY A 91 -7.22 -3.50 -1.11
CA GLY A 91 -6.00 -2.76 -1.40
C GLY A 91 -6.18 -1.79 -2.58
N ASP A 92 -6.65 -2.29 -3.71
CA ASP A 92 -6.96 -1.45 -4.88
C ASP A 92 -7.95 -0.33 -4.54
N THR A 93 -8.99 -0.66 -3.79
CA THR A 93 -10.01 0.32 -3.37
C THR A 93 -9.42 1.44 -2.52
N ILE A 94 -8.54 1.10 -1.58
CA ILE A 94 -7.85 2.08 -0.72
C ILE A 94 -7.00 3.02 -1.59
N LEU A 95 -6.22 2.49 -2.53
CA LEU A 95 -5.39 3.29 -3.42
C LEU A 95 -6.23 4.22 -4.30
N MET A 96 -7.29 3.71 -4.92
CA MET A 96 -8.17 4.53 -5.74
C MET A 96 -8.86 5.64 -4.94
N ASN A 97 -9.25 5.37 -3.70
CA ASN A 97 -9.83 6.38 -2.82
C ASN A 97 -8.79 7.44 -2.43
N ALA A 98 -7.54 7.04 -2.19
CA ALA A 98 -6.45 7.98 -1.93
C ALA A 98 -6.26 8.94 -3.11
N LEU A 99 -6.12 8.41 -4.33
CA LEU A 99 -5.94 9.22 -5.53
C LEU A 99 -7.11 10.17 -5.76
N LYS A 100 -8.35 9.69 -5.66
CA LYS A 100 -9.55 10.52 -5.81
C LYS A 100 -9.62 11.62 -4.77
N SER A 101 -9.37 11.32 -3.51
CA SER A 101 -9.38 12.28 -2.41
C SER A 101 -8.36 13.39 -2.60
N MET A 102 -7.19 13.04 -3.12
CA MET A 102 -6.10 13.98 -3.42
C MET A 102 -6.21 14.63 -4.80
N ARG A 103 -7.21 14.24 -5.64
CA ARG A 103 -7.40 14.69 -7.03
C ARG A 103 -6.20 14.38 -7.93
N LEU A 104 -5.63 13.20 -7.76
CA LEU A 104 -4.39 12.77 -8.44
C LEU A 104 -4.63 11.64 -9.46
N GLU A 105 -5.88 11.27 -9.75
CA GLU A 105 -6.22 10.14 -10.63
C GLU A 105 -5.72 10.30 -12.07
N ARG A 106 -5.42 11.54 -12.47
CA ARG A 106 -4.89 11.84 -13.82
C ARG A 106 -3.37 11.98 -13.86
N GLU A 107 -2.74 12.08 -12.68
CA GLU A 107 -1.31 12.36 -12.54
C GLU A 107 -0.53 11.14 -12.09
N ILE A 108 -1.20 10.21 -11.40
CA ILE A 108 -0.59 9.02 -10.81
C ILE A 108 -1.33 7.78 -11.28
N ASN A 109 -0.58 6.81 -11.77
CA ASN A 109 -1.09 5.48 -12.08
C ASN A 109 -0.34 4.44 -11.26
N PHE A 110 -1.09 3.64 -10.50
CA PHE A 110 -0.56 2.44 -9.88
C PHE A 110 -0.77 1.25 -10.79
N ILE A 111 0.28 0.45 -10.93
CA ILE A 111 0.29 -0.75 -11.77
C ILE A 111 0.70 -1.91 -10.88
N ARG A 112 -0.09 -2.98 -10.90
CA ARG A 112 0.34 -4.25 -10.31
C ARG A 112 1.44 -4.83 -11.19
N ASN A 113 2.64 -4.86 -10.68
CA ASN A 113 3.80 -5.29 -11.43
C ASN A 113 4.77 -6.03 -10.54
N ASN A 114 5.35 -7.09 -11.04
CA ASN A 114 6.37 -7.86 -10.36
C ASN A 114 7.80 -7.53 -10.85
N ILE A 115 7.92 -6.67 -11.84
CA ILE A 115 9.21 -6.35 -12.46
C ILE A 115 9.25 -4.86 -12.75
N ASP A 116 10.14 -4.15 -12.10
CA ASP A 116 10.51 -2.81 -12.46
C ASP A 116 11.72 -2.83 -13.39
N HIS A 117 11.60 -2.05 -14.43
CA HIS A 117 12.74 -1.69 -15.25
C HIS A 117 13.20 -0.29 -14.84
N TYR A 118 14.36 -0.24 -14.27
CA TYR A 118 15.10 0.99 -14.04
C TYR A 118 15.78 1.43 -15.35
#